data_a9ff6df3dab8dc42779cb98aac0c4fac
#
_entry.id   a9ff6df3dab8dc42779cb98aac0c4fac
#
_cell.length_a   1.000
_cell.length_b   1.000
_cell.length_c   1.000
_cell.angle_alpha   90.00
_cell.angle_beta   90.00
_cell.angle_gamma   90.00
#
_symmetry.space_group_name_H-M   'P 1'
#
loop_
_entity.id
_entity.type
_entity.pdbx_description
1 polymer ?
#
loop_
_entity_poly.entity_id
_entity_poly.type
_entity_poly.pdbx_seq_one_letter_code
_entity_poly.pdbx_strand_id
1 'polypeptide(L)'
;MKELSEITILLEQLHFPEGPAFDKKGILWFVEQNNGCIGQYHKGVINRYFVGGRPNGIAIDHRGLIWFCDSIRNEIRVYDPNSTATYTILSKIKDTPLNLPNDLAFDGFGNLLFSCSGSELKKGDGYICAWSPKMGLHKIDTVQYYPNGLALNNGSHKLYIAETGTHRIWKGNWDSTSFTWNNPEVFTNTGGPIGPDGMAFDEKGRLYVAVYGSSSVHVYDNTGKLDEKIELPGSNPTNCAFDPFGKLGLIITEAEKGRLLSYKSDLKGIM
;
A
#
# COMPACT_ATOMS: atom_id res chain seq x y z
N MET A 1 -20.91 -9.99 13.05
CA MET A 1 -20.75 -9.58 11.63
C MET A 1 -21.31 -8.17 11.54
N LYS A 2 -20.49 -7.16 11.32
CA LYS A 2 -20.98 -5.84 10.95
C LYS A 2 -21.51 -5.93 9.51
N GLU A 3 -22.67 -5.33 9.28
CA GLU A 3 -23.41 -5.50 8.04
C GLU A 3 -22.73 -4.75 6.87
N LEU A 4 -22.91 -5.28 5.65
CA LEU A 4 -22.59 -4.61 4.38
C LEU A 4 -23.20 -3.18 4.26
N SER A 5 -24.11 -2.82 5.18
CA SER A 5 -24.71 -1.48 5.28
C SER A 5 -23.74 -0.35 5.61
N GLU A 6 -22.53 -0.66 6.10
CA GLU A 6 -21.49 0.33 6.43
C GLU A 6 -20.56 0.62 5.22
N ILE A 7 -20.73 -0.08 4.10
CA ILE A 7 -19.92 0.10 2.90
C ILE A 7 -20.68 0.90 1.85
N THR A 8 -20.06 1.95 1.38
CA THR A 8 -20.51 2.76 0.25
C THR A 8 -19.60 2.53 -0.95
N ILE A 9 -20.18 2.27 -2.11
CA ILE A 9 -19.44 2.22 -3.37
C ILE A 9 -19.24 3.66 -3.86
N LEU A 10 -18.01 4.14 -3.89
CA LEU A 10 -17.68 5.48 -4.38
C LEU A 10 -17.53 5.50 -5.91
N LEU A 11 -16.88 4.47 -6.46
CA LEU A 11 -16.65 4.31 -7.90
C LEU A 11 -16.76 2.84 -8.29
N GLU A 12 -17.16 2.61 -9.53
CA GLU A 12 -17.22 1.30 -10.17
C GLU A 12 -16.53 1.33 -11.55
N GLN A 13 -16.38 0.17 -12.16
CA GLN A 13 -15.78 0.00 -13.49
C GLN A 13 -14.32 0.50 -13.56
N LEU A 14 -13.60 0.39 -12.45
CA LEU A 14 -12.17 0.66 -12.41
C LEU A 14 -11.39 -0.56 -12.91
N HIS A 15 -10.24 -0.33 -13.51
CA HIS A 15 -9.42 -1.37 -14.12
C HIS A 15 -8.27 -1.79 -13.19
N PHE A 16 -8.55 -2.70 -12.27
CA PHE A 16 -7.65 -3.16 -11.22
C PHE A 16 -7.17 -1.99 -10.34
N PRO A 17 -8.06 -1.43 -9.50
CA PRO A 17 -7.73 -0.32 -8.63
C PRO A 17 -6.76 -0.76 -7.52
N GLU A 18 -5.79 0.11 -7.18
CA GLU A 18 -4.73 -0.12 -6.21
C GLU A 18 -4.26 1.18 -5.55
N GLY A 19 -3.43 1.03 -4.50
CA GLY A 19 -2.66 2.08 -3.89
C GLY A 19 -3.43 3.33 -3.50
N PRO A 20 -4.49 3.27 -2.68
CA PRO A 20 -5.22 4.46 -2.26
C PRO A 20 -4.34 5.29 -1.30
N ALA A 21 -4.26 6.60 -1.54
CA ALA A 21 -3.55 7.52 -0.66
C ALA A 21 -4.22 8.90 -0.65
N PHE A 22 -4.15 9.60 0.47
CA PHE A 22 -4.69 10.94 0.60
C PHE A 22 -3.59 11.98 0.60
N ASP A 23 -3.80 13.08 -0.12
CA ASP A 23 -2.94 14.24 0.00
C ASP A 23 -3.33 15.14 1.20
N LYS A 24 -2.52 16.16 1.47
CA LYS A 24 -2.75 17.11 2.57
C LYS A 24 -4.04 17.93 2.44
N LYS A 25 -4.68 17.92 1.27
CA LYS A 25 -5.97 18.58 1.01
C LYS A 25 -7.16 17.66 1.18
N GLY A 26 -6.92 16.37 1.46
CA GLY A 26 -7.93 15.33 1.54
C GLY A 26 -8.45 14.85 0.18
N ILE A 27 -7.66 15.07 -0.86
CA ILE A 27 -7.94 14.49 -2.18
C ILE A 27 -7.42 13.05 -2.17
N LEU A 28 -8.27 12.13 -2.59
CA LEU A 28 -7.91 10.73 -2.69
C LEU A 28 -7.30 10.45 -4.06
N TRP A 29 -6.13 9.82 -4.03
CA TRP A 29 -5.39 9.33 -5.18
C TRP A 29 -5.35 7.81 -5.14
N PHE A 30 -5.37 7.17 -6.29
CA PHE A 30 -5.26 5.72 -6.45
C PHE A 30 -4.75 5.40 -7.86
N VAL A 31 -4.47 4.14 -8.18
CA VAL A 31 -4.12 3.74 -9.54
C VAL A 31 -5.17 2.84 -10.14
N GLU A 32 -5.25 2.83 -11.47
CA GLU A 32 -5.86 1.78 -12.28
C GLU A 32 -4.74 1.06 -13.03
N GLN A 33 -4.27 -0.07 -12.48
CA GLN A 33 -3.11 -0.79 -13.00
C GLN A 33 -3.23 -1.13 -14.47
N ASN A 34 -4.38 -1.72 -14.86
CA ASN A 34 -4.58 -2.21 -16.23
C ASN A 34 -4.82 -1.08 -17.25
N ASN A 35 -5.13 0.12 -16.77
CA ASN A 35 -5.25 1.32 -17.60
C ASN A 35 -3.99 2.17 -17.64
N GLY A 36 -2.97 1.87 -16.83
CA GLY A 36 -1.77 2.67 -16.73
C GLY A 36 -2.03 4.11 -16.29
N CYS A 37 -3.00 4.31 -15.38
CA CYS A 37 -3.43 5.63 -14.93
C CYS A 37 -3.29 5.82 -13.43
N ILE A 38 -3.09 7.07 -13.02
CA ILE A 38 -3.36 7.56 -11.67
C ILE A 38 -4.75 8.20 -11.68
N GLY A 39 -5.62 7.74 -10.77
CA GLY A 39 -6.94 8.30 -10.52
C GLY A 39 -6.88 9.33 -9.39
N GLN A 40 -7.64 10.41 -9.53
CA GLN A 40 -7.85 11.41 -8.50
C GLN A 40 -9.35 11.51 -8.22
N TYR A 41 -9.76 11.24 -6.99
CA TYR A 41 -11.16 11.34 -6.59
C TYR A 41 -11.36 12.49 -5.60
N HIS A 42 -12.27 13.39 -5.92
CA HIS A 42 -12.66 14.47 -5.04
C HIS A 42 -14.14 14.81 -5.20
N LYS A 43 -14.93 14.73 -4.12
CA LYS A 43 -16.35 15.11 -4.05
C LYS A 43 -17.22 14.50 -5.18
N GLY A 44 -17.05 13.21 -5.46
CA GLY A 44 -17.81 12.52 -6.50
C GLY A 44 -17.25 12.65 -7.92
N VAL A 45 -16.21 13.45 -8.12
CA VAL A 45 -15.56 13.63 -9.44
C VAL A 45 -14.29 12.81 -9.50
N ILE A 46 -14.10 12.11 -10.62
CA ILE A 46 -12.86 11.39 -10.92
C ILE A 46 -12.13 12.07 -12.09
N ASN A 47 -10.83 12.31 -11.90
CA ASN A 47 -9.91 12.64 -12.98
C ASN A 47 -8.92 11.49 -13.16
N ARG A 48 -8.50 11.24 -14.40
CA ARG A 48 -7.52 10.20 -14.73
C ARG A 48 -6.33 10.81 -15.45
N TYR A 49 -5.13 10.43 -15.00
CA TYR A 49 -3.86 10.90 -15.57
C TYR A 49 -3.09 9.69 -16.08
N PHE A 50 -2.92 9.61 -17.39
CA PHE A 50 -2.21 8.49 -18.01
C PHE A 50 -0.71 8.63 -17.77
N VAL A 51 -0.12 7.62 -17.09
CA VAL A 51 1.32 7.57 -16.79
C VAL A 51 2.02 6.43 -17.54
N GLY A 52 1.23 5.57 -18.18
CA GLY A 52 1.72 4.35 -18.84
C GLY A 52 2.26 3.33 -17.85
N GLY A 53 2.78 2.21 -18.36
CA GLY A 53 3.26 1.11 -17.52
C GLY A 53 2.13 0.39 -16.79
N ARG A 54 2.44 -0.10 -15.59
CA ARG A 54 1.49 -0.77 -14.69
C ARG A 54 1.69 -0.22 -13.27
N PRO A 55 1.13 0.99 -13.00
CA PRO A 55 1.25 1.61 -11.69
C PRO A 55 0.59 0.74 -10.62
N ASN A 56 1.19 0.69 -9.42
CA ASN A 56 0.73 -0.10 -8.29
C ASN A 56 0.64 0.78 -7.03
N GLY A 57 1.24 0.45 -5.90
CA GLY A 57 1.18 1.27 -4.70
C GLY A 57 1.54 2.74 -4.92
N ILE A 58 0.90 3.63 -4.15
CA ILE A 58 1.15 5.08 -4.14
C ILE A 58 1.57 5.55 -2.75
N ALA A 59 2.53 6.51 -2.70
CA ALA A 59 2.73 7.39 -1.55
C ALA A 59 2.87 8.83 -2.01
N ILE A 60 2.46 9.78 -1.17
CA ILE A 60 2.48 11.21 -1.50
C ILE A 60 3.50 11.90 -0.60
N ASP A 61 4.49 12.58 -1.19
CA ASP A 61 5.51 13.27 -0.42
C ASP A 61 5.01 14.61 0.13
N HIS A 62 5.82 15.24 0.98
CA HIS A 62 5.48 16.52 1.62
C HIS A 62 5.26 17.69 0.62
N ARG A 63 5.74 17.56 -0.61
CA ARG A 63 5.56 18.53 -1.71
C ARG A 63 4.29 18.26 -2.51
N GLY A 64 3.60 17.12 -2.27
CA GLY A 64 2.42 16.69 -3.00
C GLY A 64 2.73 15.95 -4.31
N LEU A 65 3.97 15.48 -4.48
CA LEU A 65 4.32 14.59 -5.59
C LEU A 65 3.81 13.18 -5.32
N ILE A 66 3.25 12.56 -6.34
CA ILE A 66 2.71 11.19 -6.27
C ILE A 66 3.80 10.21 -6.67
N TRP A 67 4.36 9.51 -5.69
CA TRP A 67 5.32 8.43 -5.91
C TRP A 67 4.57 7.13 -6.13
N PHE A 68 5.00 6.33 -7.09
CA PHE A 68 4.33 5.05 -7.37
C PHE A 68 5.32 3.99 -7.87
N CYS A 69 4.99 2.73 -7.57
CA CYS A 69 5.64 1.58 -8.15
C CYS A 69 5.11 1.34 -9.57
N ASP A 70 5.98 1.13 -10.55
CA ASP A 70 5.59 0.65 -11.88
C ASP A 70 6.07 -0.78 -12.05
N SER A 71 5.17 -1.72 -11.84
CA SER A 71 5.52 -3.14 -11.74
C SER A 71 5.96 -3.77 -13.07
N ILE A 72 5.50 -3.27 -14.23
CA ILE A 72 5.92 -3.79 -15.53
C ILE A 72 7.21 -3.15 -16.04
N ARG A 73 7.47 -1.88 -15.67
CA ARG A 73 8.71 -1.19 -16.01
C ARG A 73 9.85 -1.48 -15.05
N ASN A 74 9.54 -2.09 -13.89
CA ASN A 74 10.46 -2.29 -12.79
C ASN A 74 11.08 -0.97 -12.31
N GLU A 75 10.23 0.03 -12.08
CA GLU A 75 10.65 1.39 -11.75
C GLU A 75 9.88 1.94 -10.53
N ILE A 76 10.55 2.81 -9.77
CA ILE A 76 9.88 3.77 -8.88
C ILE A 76 9.80 5.09 -9.65
N ARG A 77 8.60 5.59 -9.79
CA ARG A 77 8.29 6.77 -10.59
C ARG A 77 7.56 7.83 -9.77
N VAL A 78 7.61 9.04 -10.26
CA VAL A 78 6.94 10.20 -9.63
C VAL A 78 6.08 10.89 -10.68
N TYR A 79 4.84 11.15 -10.34
CA TYR A 79 3.93 12.04 -11.08
C TYR A 79 3.81 13.38 -10.34
N ASP A 80 4.03 14.48 -11.04
CA ASP A 80 3.80 15.84 -10.53
C ASP A 80 2.43 16.36 -10.98
N PRO A 81 1.47 16.52 -10.06
CA PRO A 81 0.14 17.00 -10.40
C PRO A 81 0.10 18.44 -10.97
N ASN A 82 1.14 19.24 -10.70
CA ASN A 82 1.18 20.64 -11.17
C ASN A 82 1.63 20.74 -12.63
N SER A 83 2.65 19.96 -13.01
CA SER A 83 3.20 19.96 -14.37
C SER A 83 2.64 18.86 -15.24
N THR A 84 1.90 17.89 -14.65
CA THR A 84 1.44 16.64 -15.28
C THR A 84 2.56 15.76 -15.84
N ALA A 85 3.79 16.03 -15.44
CA ALA A 85 4.96 15.26 -15.86
C ALA A 85 5.19 14.02 -15.00
N THR A 86 5.78 12.99 -15.60
CA THR A 86 6.16 11.76 -14.91
C THR A 86 7.65 11.51 -15.09
N TYR A 87 8.31 11.14 -13.99
CA TYR A 87 9.77 10.93 -13.95
C TYR A 87 10.08 9.56 -13.36
N THR A 88 11.10 8.88 -13.88
CA THR A 88 11.69 7.69 -13.27
C THR A 88 12.75 8.13 -12.25
N ILE A 89 12.65 7.63 -11.03
CA ILE A 89 13.59 7.94 -9.95
C ILE A 89 14.56 6.79 -9.71
N LEU A 90 14.03 5.56 -9.65
CA LEU A 90 14.81 4.34 -9.43
C LEU A 90 14.37 3.27 -10.43
N SER A 91 15.31 2.52 -10.98
CA SER A 91 15.02 1.39 -11.87
C SER A 91 15.91 0.17 -11.61
N LYS A 92 16.96 0.33 -10.79
CA LYS A 92 17.92 -0.74 -10.53
C LYS A 92 18.61 -0.59 -9.18
N ILE A 93 19.09 -1.71 -8.65
CA ILE A 93 20.02 -1.80 -7.53
C ILE A 93 21.37 -2.19 -8.11
N LYS A 94 22.37 -1.27 -8.06
CA LYS A 94 23.63 -1.41 -8.81
C LYS A 94 23.32 -1.59 -10.31
N ASP A 95 23.63 -2.75 -10.88
CA ASP A 95 23.39 -3.05 -12.29
C ASP A 95 22.19 -3.97 -12.56
N THR A 96 21.49 -4.40 -11.49
CA THR A 96 20.35 -5.31 -11.60
C THR A 96 19.03 -4.51 -11.56
N PRO A 97 18.14 -4.68 -12.55
CA PRO A 97 16.80 -4.08 -12.53
C PRO A 97 16.04 -4.42 -11.24
N LEU A 98 15.14 -3.53 -10.81
CA LEU A 98 14.19 -3.86 -9.75
C LEU A 98 13.34 -5.06 -10.17
N ASN A 99 12.84 -5.83 -9.21
CA ASN A 99 12.08 -7.06 -9.48
C ASN A 99 10.64 -6.92 -9.00
N LEU A 100 9.77 -6.43 -9.86
CA LEU A 100 8.35 -6.23 -9.61
C LEU A 100 8.10 -5.31 -8.39
N PRO A 101 8.47 -4.00 -8.43
CA PRO A 101 8.11 -3.07 -7.37
C PRO A 101 6.59 -3.01 -7.22
N ASN A 102 6.10 -3.07 -5.98
CA ASN A 102 4.69 -3.30 -5.68
C ASN A 102 4.08 -2.17 -4.85
N ASP A 103 4.47 -2.02 -3.59
CA ASP A 103 3.93 -1.01 -2.70
C ASP A 103 5.03 -0.15 -2.09
N LEU A 104 4.68 1.04 -1.58
CA LEU A 104 5.66 1.98 -1.05
C LEU A 104 5.07 2.91 0.02
N ALA A 105 5.92 3.34 0.94
CA ALA A 105 5.57 4.25 2.01
C ALA A 105 6.75 5.18 2.35
N PHE A 106 6.47 6.35 2.88
CA PHE A 106 7.48 7.21 3.49
C PHE A 106 7.55 6.99 5.01
N ASP A 107 8.76 6.96 5.55
CA ASP A 107 8.94 7.06 7.01
C ASP A 107 8.80 8.51 7.49
N GLY A 108 8.79 8.70 8.82
CA GLY A 108 8.65 10.02 9.43
C GLY A 108 9.80 11.01 9.13
N PHE A 109 10.88 10.56 8.50
CA PHE A 109 12.03 11.37 8.06
C PHE A 109 12.01 11.65 6.55
N GLY A 110 11.01 11.13 5.84
CA GLY A 110 10.86 11.28 4.39
C GLY A 110 11.73 10.33 3.58
N ASN A 111 12.25 9.26 4.19
CA ASN A 111 12.88 8.17 3.44
C ASN A 111 11.80 7.29 2.82
N LEU A 112 12.03 6.86 1.59
CA LEU A 112 11.14 5.97 0.87
C LEU A 112 11.46 4.51 1.20
N LEU A 113 10.45 3.75 1.60
CA LEU A 113 10.51 2.28 1.64
C LEU A 113 9.61 1.73 0.55
N PHE A 114 10.01 0.65 -0.08
CA PHE A 114 9.19 -0.04 -1.07
C PHE A 114 9.48 -1.53 -1.13
N SER A 115 8.47 -2.30 -1.49
CA SER A 115 8.59 -3.73 -1.74
C SER A 115 8.89 -4.01 -3.21
N CYS A 116 9.69 -5.03 -3.45
CA CYS A 116 9.84 -5.70 -4.74
C CYS A 116 9.38 -7.14 -4.57
N SER A 117 8.22 -7.47 -5.13
CA SER A 117 7.54 -8.74 -4.84
C SER A 117 8.29 -9.97 -5.35
N GLY A 118 9.15 -9.80 -6.36
CA GLY A 118 9.76 -10.94 -7.02
C GLY A 118 8.89 -11.48 -8.15
N SER A 119 9.34 -12.53 -8.80
CA SER A 119 8.68 -13.03 -10.02
C SER A 119 7.47 -13.93 -9.76
N GLU A 120 7.41 -14.59 -8.60
CA GLU A 120 6.35 -15.54 -8.24
C GLU A 120 6.13 -15.60 -6.71
N LEU A 121 4.90 -15.93 -6.29
CA LEU A 121 4.49 -15.96 -4.88
C LEU A 121 5.40 -16.80 -3.97
N LYS A 122 5.95 -17.90 -4.47
CA LYS A 122 6.68 -18.89 -3.66
C LYS A 122 8.13 -19.07 -4.06
N LYS A 123 8.66 -18.19 -4.92
CA LYS A 123 10.04 -18.33 -5.40
C LYS A 123 11.08 -17.82 -4.41
N GLY A 124 10.73 -16.87 -3.55
CA GLY A 124 11.67 -16.32 -2.57
C GLY A 124 12.71 -15.39 -3.18
N ASP A 125 12.37 -14.70 -4.27
CA ASP A 125 13.23 -13.72 -4.95
C ASP A 125 12.77 -12.25 -4.73
N GLY A 126 11.81 -12.04 -3.83
CA GLY A 126 11.37 -10.73 -3.40
C GLY A 126 12.30 -10.11 -2.36
N TYR A 127 12.14 -8.81 -2.11
CA TYR A 127 12.91 -8.05 -1.13
C TYR A 127 12.24 -6.70 -0.83
N ILE A 128 12.72 -6.03 0.21
CA ILE A 128 12.35 -4.66 0.55
C ILE A 128 13.53 -3.74 0.24
N CYS A 129 13.23 -2.50 -0.12
CA CYS A 129 14.22 -1.45 -0.28
C CYS A 129 13.91 -0.23 0.59
N ALA A 130 14.96 0.46 1.01
CA ALA A 130 14.89 1.80 1.57
C ALA A 130 15.78 2.75 0.75
N TRP A 131 15.30 3.96 0.51
CA TRP A 131 16.01 4.95 -0.29
C TRP A 131 15.82 6.38 0.24
N SER A 132 16.87 7.16 0.12
CA SER A 132 16.82 8.63 0.16
C SER A 132 17.95 9.23 -0.69
N PRO A 133 17.85 10.51 -1.07
CA PRO A 133 18.92 11.17 -1.82
C PRO A 133 20.27 11.16 -1.08
N LYS A 134 20.24 11.18 0.24
CA LYS A 134 21.44 11.22 1.10
C LYS A 134 22.07 9.84 1.29
N MET A 135 21.24 8.81 1.52
CA MET A 135 21.72 7.46 1.89
C MET A 135 21.89 6.55 0.67
N GLY A 136 21.26 6.90 -0.46
CA GLY A 136 21.17 6.00 -1.61
C GLY A 136 20.18 4.87 -1.41
N LEU A 137 20.28 3.83 -2.22
CA LEU A 137 19.37 2.67 -2.21
C LEU A 137 19.97 1.50 -1.43
N HIS A 138 19.24 1.03 -0.44
CA HIS A 138 19.59 -0.10 0.42
C HIS A 138 18.56 -1.22 0.25
N LYS A 139 19.04 -2.47 0.14
CA LYS A 139 18.23 -3.69 0.04
C LYS A 139 18.13 -4.39 1.39
N ILE A 140 16.95 -4.90 1.71
CA ILE A 140 16.65 -5.65 2.92
C ILE A 140 16.05 -7.00 2.50
N ASP A 141 16.77 -8.10 2.74
CA ASP A 141 16.44 -9.44 2.23
C ASP A 141 15.70 -10.33 3.26
N THR A 142 15.01 -9.75 4.24
CA THR A 142 14.36 -10.53 5.31
C THR A 142 13.03 -11.14 4.87
N VAL A 143 12.23 -10.42 4.07
CA VAL A 143 10.95 -10.88 3.55
C VAL A 143 11.10 -11.14 2.06
N GLN A 144 10.87 -12.37 1.62
CA GLN A 144 11.25 -12.82 0.28
C GLN A 144 10.11 -13.42 -0.55
N TYR A 145 9.08 -13.96 0.12
CA TYR A 145 8.00 -14.64 -0.59
C TYR A 145 6.86 -13.69 -0.93
N TYR A 146 7.08 -12.90 -1.96
CA TYR A 146 6.15 -11.90 -2.47
C TYR A 146 5.81 -10.82 -1.42
N PRO A 147 6.83 -10.05 -0.94
CA PRO A 147 6.55 -8.87 -0.14
C PRO A 147 5.66 -7.91 -0.91
N ASN A 148 4.64 -7.38 -0.24
CA ASN A 148 3.57 -6.57 -0.80
C ASN A 148 3.41 -5.28 0.01
N GLY A 149 2.27 -5.05 0.64
CA GLY A 149 1.98 -3.86 1.41
C GLY A 149 3.00 -3.57 2.51
N LEU A 150 3.26 -2.29 2.74
CA LEU A 150 4.10 -1.78 3.83
C LEU A 150 3.32 -0.78 4.66
N ALA A 151 3.45 -0.85 5.97
CA ALA A 151 2.88 0.14 6.87
C ALA A 151 3.87 0.50 7.98
N LEU A 152 4.03 1.80 8.22
CA LEU A 152 4.84 2.31 9.29
C LEU A 152 3.97 2.82 10.44
N ASN A 153 4.26 2.35 11.64
CA ASN A 153 3.73 2.98 12.84
C ASN A 153 4.79 3.94 13.39
N ASN A 154 4.73 5.19 12.95
CA ASN A 154 5.72 6.21 13.29
C ASN A 154 5.84 6.46 14.79
N GLY A 155 4.74 6.33 15.56
CA GLY A 155 4.75 6.50 17.01
C GLY A 155 5.56 5.42 17.75
N SER A 156 5.63 4.20 17.21
CA SER A 156 6.40 3.08 17.77
C SER A 156 7.68 2.76 16.98
N HIS A 157 8.00 3.50 15.93
CA HIS A 157 9.12 3.24 15.02
C HIS A 157 9.13 1.80 14.48
N LYS A 158 7.96 1.24 14.18
CA LYS A 158 7.83 -0.12 13.67
C LYS A 158 7.41 -0.12 12.20
N LEU A 159 8.10 -0.94 11.43
CA LEU A 159 7.76 -1.29 10.06
C LEU A 159 7.05 -2.64 10.04
N TYR A 160 5.92 -2.69 9.36
CA TYR A 160 5.15 -3.90 9.07
C TYR A 160 5.19 -4.19 7.58
N ILE A 161 5.31 -5.47 7.21
CA ILE A 161 5.42 -5.92 5.82
C ILE A 161 4.50 -7.12 5.61
N ALA A 162 3.64 -7.01 4.61
CA ALA A 162 2.85 -8.13 4.12
C ALA A 162 3.72 -9.06 3.27
N GLU A 163 3.72 -10.35 3.58
CA GLU A 163 4.33 -11.41 2.78
C GLU A 163 3.22 -12.31 2.24
N THR A 164 2.75 -12.00 1.03
CA THR A 164 1.58 -12.66 0.43
C THR A 164 1.82 -14.16 0.26
N GLY A 165 3.00 -14.56 -0.21
CA GLY A 165 3.33 -15.97 -0.50
C GLY A 165 3.35 -16.90 0.72
N THR A 166 3.47 -16.34 1.93
CA THR A 166 3.44 -17.10 3.19
C THR A 166 2.24 -16.79 4.09
N HIS A 167 1.34 -15.91 3.64
CA HIS A 167 0.16 -15.43 4.39
C HIS A 167 0.52 -14.73 5.71
N ARG A 168 1.68 -14.09 5.80
CA ARG A 168 2.20 -13.49 7.04
C ARG A 168 2.25 -11.98 6.95
N ILE A 169 2.07 -11.36 8.11
CA ILE A 169 2.52 -10.00 8.35
C ILE A 169 3.76 -10.09 9.25
N TRP A 170 4.83 -9.46 8.82
CA TRP A 170 6.04 -9.28 9.61
C TRP A 170 6.04 -7.93 10.29
N LYS A 171 6.68 -7.80 11.46
CA LYS A 171 6.96 -6.52 12.12
C LYS A 171 8.39 -6.49 12.65
N GLY A 172 8.97 -5.31 12.71
CA GLY A 172 10.30 -5.09 13.28
C GLY A 172 10.55 -3.62 13.57
N ASN A 173 11.60 -3.31 14.30
CA ASN A 173 11.99 -1.94 14.61
C ASN A 173 12.71 -1.33 13.41
N TRP A 174 12.19 -0.22 12.89
CA TRP A 174 12.78 0.53 11.80
C TRP A 174 13.72 1.63 12.32
N ASP A 175 14.96 1.62 11.86
CA ASP A 175 15.92 2.70 12.10
C ASP A 175 16.11 3.51 10.80
N SER A 176 15.49 4.69 10.76
CA SER A 176 15.52 5.62 9.62
C SER A 176 16.91 6.21 9.35
N THR A 177 17.83 6.15 10.31
CA THR A 177 19.16 6.75 10.18
C THR A 177 20.18 5.81 9.59
N SER A 178 20.03 4.52 9.81
CA SER A 178 20.91 3.45 9.30
C SER A 178 20.29 2.60 8.20
N PHE A 179 19.00 2.76 7.93
CA PHE A 179 18.20 1.89 7.04
C PHE A 179 18.24 0.43 7.45
N THR A 180 18.18 0.18 8.77
CA THR A 180 18.14 -1.17 9.31
C THR A 180 16.77 -1.52 9.87
N TRP A 181 16.33 -2.73 9.59
CA TRP A 181 15.13 -3.31 10.14
C TRP A 181 15.50 -4.37 11.16
N ASN A 182 15.38 -4.02 12.44
CA ASN A 182 15.91 -4.80 13.55
C ASN A 182 14.82 -5.69 14.17
N ASN A 183 15.26 -6.90 14.58
CA ASN A 183 14.40 -7.89 15.24
C ASN A 183 13.08 -8.18 14.49
N PRO A 184 13.14 -8.50 13.18
CA PRO A 184 11.92 -8.85 12.46
C PRO A 184 11.34 -10.15 13.00
N GLU A 185 10.04 -10.14 13.26
CA GLU A 185 9.28 -11.30 13.74
C GLU A 185 7.93 -11.40 13.04
N VAL A 186 7.32 -12.56 13.01
CA VAL A 186 5.97 -12.74 12.51
C VAL A 186 5.00 -12.07 13.48
N PHE A 187 4.27 -11.07 13.01
CA PHE A 187 3.22 -10.39 13.78
C PHE A 187 1.94 -11.21 13.82
N THR A 188 1.50 -11.70 12.66
CA THR A 188 0.30 -12.52 12.54
C THR A 188 0.31 -13.33 11.24
N ASN A 189 -0.57 -14.32 11.17
CA ASN A 189 -0.89 -15.06 9.95
C ASN A 189 -2.33 -14.70 9.54
N THR A 190 -2.50 -14.14 8.36
CA THR A 190 -3.80 -13.69 7.87
C THR A 190 -4.66 -14.83 7.34
N GLY A 191 -4.03 -15.94 6.92
CA GLY A 191 -4.71 -16.96 6.15
C GLY A 191 -5.22 -16.41 4.81
N GLY A 192 -6.37 -16.92 4.38
CA GLY A 192 -7.01 -16.54 3.11
C GLY A 192 -6.53 -17.36 1.91
N PRO A 193 -7.20 -17.23 0.76
CA PRO A 193 -6.87 -18.03 -0.43
C PRO A 193 -5.52 -17.67 -1.06
N ILE A 194 -5.18 -16.37 -1.08
CA ILE A 194 -3.95 -15.84 -1.69
C ILE A 194 -3.03 -15.26 -0.62
N GLY A 195 -3.52 -14.32 0.21
CA GLY A 195 -2.74 -13.75 1.32
C GLY A 195 -2.90 -12.24 1.48
N PRO A 196 -2.12 -11.64 2.41
CA PRO A 196 -2.19 -10.21 2.69
C PRO A 196 -1.64 -9.40 1.51
N ASP A 197 -2.26 -8.25 1.27
CA ASP A 197 -1.92 -7.28 0.23
C ASP A 197 -1.58 -5.92 0.88
N GLY A 198 -2.21 -4.82 0.50
CA GLY A 198 -1.99 -3.53 1.12
C GLY A 198 -2.58 -3.41 2.53
N MET A 199 -2.08 -2.46 3.32
CA MET A 199 -2.49 -2.29 4.71
C MET A 199 -2.32 -0.86 5.22
N ALA A 200 -3.13 -0.51 6.26
CA ALA A 200 -3.09 0.79 6.90
C ALA A 200 -3.31 0.67 8.41
N PHE A 201 -2.77 1.63 9.17
CA PHE A 201 -3.06 1.78 10.59
C PHE A 201 -4.16 2.81 10.85
N ASP A 202 -5.00 2.54 11.85
CA ASP A 202 -5.83 3.58 12.46
C ASP A 202 -5.07 4.31 13.59
N GLU A 203 -5.65 5.42 14.04
CA GLU A 203 -5.10 6.25 15.13
C GLU A 203 -4.99 5.54 16.49
N LYS A 204 -5.65 4.39 16.67
CA LYS A 204 -5.57 3.53 17.86
C LYS A 204 -4.48 2.47 17.73
N GLY A 205 -3.78 2.42 16.58
CA GLY A 205 -2.71 1.46 16.31
C GLY A 205 -3.19 0.07 15.91
N ARG A 206 -4.45 -0.09 15.48
CA ARG A 206 -4.93 -1.34 14.87
C ARG A 206 -4.51 -1.38 13.42
N LEU A 207 -4.13 -2.55 12.94
CA LEU A 207 -3.71 -2.78 11.56
C LEU A 207 -4.86 -3.36 10.74
N TYR A 208 -5.21 -2.66 9.67
CA TYR A 208 -6.19 -3.08 8.66
C TYR A 208 -5.44 -3.65 7.47
N VAL A 209 -5.77 -4.87 7.09
CA VAL A 209 -5.06 -5.63 6.04
C VAL A 209 -6.06 -6.08 4.99
N ALA A 210 -5.90 -5.63 3.75
CA ALA A 210 -6.59 -6.21 2.61
C ALA A 210 -6.07 -7.65 2.42
N VAL A 211 -6.97 -8.65 2.46
CA VAL A 211 -6.59 -10.05 2.26
C VAL A 211 -7.12 -10.52 0.93
N TYR A 212 -6.27 -10.53 -0.08
CA TYR A 212 -6.63 -10.82 -1.47
C TYR A 212 -7.25 -12.21 -1.62
N GLY A 213 -8.40 -12.28 -2.29
CA GLY A 213 -9.18 -13.50 -2.47
C GLY A 213 -10.12 -13.85 -1.30
N SER A 214 -10.13 -13.07 -0.20
CA SER A 214 -10.91 -13.41 1.01
C SER A 214 -12.26 -12.69 1.12
N SER A 215 -12.57 -11.76 0.22
CA SER A 215 -13.72 -10.85 0.31
C SER A 215 -13.73 -10.01 1.59
N SER A 216 -12.58 -9.75 2.20
CA SER A 216 -12.56 -9.02 3.48
C SER A 216 -11.27 -8.23 3.73
N VAL A 217 -11.38 -7.19 4.55
CA VAL A 217 -10.28 -6.54 5.24
C VAL A 217 -10.24 -7.09 6.66
N HIS A 218 -9.08 -7.60 7.07
CA HIS A 218 -8.86 -8.11 8.42
C HIS A 218 -8.30 -7.01 9.32
N VAL A 219 -8.85 -6.87 10.52
CA VAL A 219 -8.41 -5.87 11.51
C VAL A 219 -7.72 -6.58 12.66
N TYR A 220 -6.48 -6.20 12.93
CA TYR A 220 -5.68 -6.78 14.01
C TYR A 220 -5.40 -5.75 15.10
N ASP A 221 -5.45 -6.19 16.35
CA ASP A 221 -4.98 -5.39 17.48
C ASP A 221 -3.44 -5.29 17.51
N ASN A 222 -2.90 -4.52 18.44
CA ASN A 222 -1.45 -4.30 18.56
C ASN A 222 -0.64 -5.55 18.95
N THR A 223 -1.31 -6.65 19.33
CA THR A 223 -0.70 -7.95 19.64
C THR A 223 -0.66 -8.90 18.44
N GLY A 224 -1.38 -8.57 17.35
CA GLY A 224 -1.54 -9.41 16.17
C GLY A 224 -2.74 -10.36 16.24
N LYS A 225 -3.59 -10.19 17.24
CA LYS A 225 -4.84 -10.94 17.34
C LYS A 225 -5.88 -10.32 16.42
N LEU A 226 -6.58 -11.17 15.67
CA LEU A 226 -7.70 -10.75 14.83
C LEU A 226 -8.84 -10.22 15.72
N ASP A 227 -9.18 -8.96 15.53
CA ASP A 227 -10.25 -8.25 16.24
C ASP A 227 -11.55 -8.27 15.43
N GLU A 228 -11.46 -8.01 14.12
CA GLU A 228 -12.63 -7.88 13.25
C GLU A 228 -12.31 -8.31 11.82
N LYS A 229 -13.34 -8.71 11.07
CA LYS A 229 -13.34 -8.82 9.60
C LYS A 229 -14.40 -7.91 9.03
N ILE A 230 -14.01 -7.05 8.10
CA ILE A 230 -14.90 -6.19 7.34
C ILE A 230 -15.20 -6.92 6.03
N GLU A 231 -16.38 -7.47 5.89
CA GLU A 231 -16.82 -8.18 4.69
C GLU A 231 -17.10 -7.20 3.55
N LEU A 232 -16.68 -7.57 2.34
CA LEU A 232 -16.73 -6.72 1.15
C LEU A 232 -17.62 -7.31 0.06
N PRO A 233 -18.23 -6.46 -0.79
CA PRO A 233 -19.05 -6.90 -1.92
C PRO A 233 -18.21 -7.31 -3.15
N GLY A 234 -17.00 -7.81 -2.96
CA GLY A 234 -16.07 -8.29 -3.98
C GLY A 234 -14.95 -9.12 -3.33
N SER A 235 -14.38 -10.06 -4.08
CA SER A 235 -13.47 -11.08 -3.50
C SER A 235 -12.03 -10.61 -3.36
N ASN A 236 -11.62 -9.56 -4.08
CA ASN A 236 -10.22 -9.19 -4.24
C ASN A 236 -9.91 -7.78 -3.71
N PRO A 237 -10.00 -7.52 -2.38
CA PRO A 237 -9.43 -6.31 -1.82
C PRO A 237 -7.92 -6.28 -2.07
N THR A 238 -7.43 -5.15 -2.59
CA THR A 238 -6.02 -4.99 -2.93
C THR A 238 -5.29 -4.12 -1.91
N ASN A 239 -5.90 -3.00 -1.51
CA ASN A 239 -5.23 -2.08 -0.60
C ASN A 239 -6.26 -1.26 0.20
N CYS A 240 -5.80 -0.53 1.22
CA CYS A 240 -6.66 0.34 2.00
C CYS A 240 -5.91 1.57 2.54
N ALA A 241 -6.65 2.67 2.77
CA ALA A 241 -6.13 3.88 3.38
C ALA A 241 -7.24 4.62 4.13
N PHE A 242 -6.91 5.19 5.29
CA PHE A 242 -7.85 6.04 6.02
C PHE A 242 -7.86 7.46 5.51
N ASP A 243 -9.05 8.03 5.40
CA ASP A 243 -9.19 9.48 5.20
C ASP A 243 -8.68 10.22 6.46
N PRO A 244 -7.63 11.05 6.34
CA PRO A 244 -7.06 11.76 7.49
C PRO A 244 -8.02 12.79 8.09
N PHE A 245 -9.06 13.19 7.35
CA PHE A 245 -10.10 14.12 7.81
C PHE A 245 -11.36 13.41 8.33
N GLY A 246 -11.44 12.08 8.21
CA GLY A 246 -12.54 11.25 8.71
C GLY A 246 -13.86 11.36 7.93
N LYS A 247 -13.87 11.98 6.75
CA LYS A 247 -15.10 12.18 5.96
C LYS A 247 -15.51 10.93 5.18
N LEU A 248 -14.52 10.20 4.67
CA LEU A 248 -14.71 9.01 3.84
C LEU A 248 -14.44 7.71 4.61
N GLY A 249 -13.93 7.79 5.84
CA GLY A 249 -13.58 6.62 6.64
C GLY A 249 -12.40 5.84 6.07
N LEU A 250 -12.50 4.50 6.02
CA LEU A 250 -11.50 3.64 5.40
C LEU A 250 -11.85 3.45 3.91
N ILE A 251 -10.94 3.86 3.05
CA ILE A 251 -11.02 3.57 1.62
C ILE A 251 -10.40 2.21 1.34
N ILE A 252 -11.06 1.42 0.48
CA ILE A 252 -10.60 0.09 0.08
C ILE A 252 -10.68 0.01 -1.44
N THR A 253 -9.60 -0.41 -2.07
CA THR A 253 -9.57 -0.77 -3.49
C THR A 253 -9.91 -2.24 -3.64
N GLU A 254 -10.81 -2.57 -4.58
CA GLU A 254 -11.31 -3.92 -4.81
C GLU A 254 -11.25 -4.25 -6.30
N ALA A 255 -10.45 -5.25 -6.66
CA ALA A 255 -10.07 -5.52 -8.05
C ALA A 255 -11.00 -6.46 -8.82
N GLU A 256 -11.79 -7.33 -8.16
CA GLU A 256 -12.69 -8.27 -8.87
C GLU A 256 -13.81 -7.53 -9.58
N LYS A 257 -14.46 -6.58 -8.91
CA LYS A 257 -15.54 -5.77 -9.46
C LYS A 257 -15.07 -4.42 -9.99
N GLY A 258 -13.78 -4.10 -9.78
CA GLY A 258 -13.22 -2.80 -10.15
C GLY A 258 -13.84 -1.65 -9.38
N ARG A 259 -13.73 -1.66 -8.05
CA ARG A 259 -14.41 -0.72 -7.16
C ARG A 259 -13.47 0.04 -6.25
N LEU A 260 -13.89 1.26 -5.95
CA LEU A 260 -13.41 2.05 -4.84
C LEU A 260 -14.52 2.07 -3.78
N LEU A 261 -14.24 1.51 -2.62
CA LEU A 261 -15.18 1.36 -1.53
C LEU A 261 -14.80 2.30 -0.37
N SER A 262 -15.81 2.80 0.34
CA SER A 262 -15.67 3.53 1.59
C SER A 262 -16.37 2.75 2.69
N TYR A 263 -15.63 2.34 3.70
CA TYR A 263 -16.16 1.76 4.92
C TYR A 263 -16.30 2.86 5.98
N LYS A 264 -17.51 3.03 6.50
CA LYS A 264 -17.79 4.06 7.50
C LYS A 264 -16.99 3.80 8.78
N SER A 265 -16.15 4.74 9.14
CA SER A 265 -15.35 4.70 10.36
C SER A 265 -15.22 6.09 10.95
N ASP A 266 -15.38 6.21 12.26
CA ASP A 266 -15.11 7.46 12.98
C ASP A 266 -13.60 7.63 13.30
N LEU A 267 -12.79 6.63 12.93
CA LEU A 267 -11.34 6.61 13.14
C LEU A 267 -10.62 7.22 11.95
N LYS A 268 -9.47 7.80 12.23
CA LYS A 268 -8.55 8.36 11.24
C LYS A 268 -7.33 7.48 11.11
N GLY A 269 -6.60 7.63 10.00
CA GLY A 269 -5.30 7.00 9.82
C GLY A 269 -4.21 7.69 10.62
N ILE A 270 -3.14 6.97 10.88
CA ILE A 270 -1.87 7.55 11.33
C ILE A 270 -1.24 8.26 10.12
N MET A 271 -0.94 9.56 10.25
CA MET A 271 -0.21 10.34 9.24
C MET A 271 1.29 10.24 9.46
#